data_f85ebd178103d8cda03f193bb4599879
#
_entry.id   f85ebd178103d8cda03f193bb4599879
#
_cell.length_a   1.000
_cell.length_b   1.000
_cell.length_c   1.000
_cell.angle_alpha   90.00
_cell.angle_beta   90.00
_cell.angle_gamma   90.00
#
_symmetry.space_group_name_H-M   'P 1'
#
loop_
_entity.id
_entity.type
_entity.pdbx_description
1 polymer ?
#
loop_
_entity_poly.entity_id
_entity_poly.type
_entity_poly.pdbx_seq_one_letter_code
_entity_poly.pdbx_strand_id
1 'polypeptide(L)'
;MKLGVVGLPNVGKSTLFNAITNAGAQAENYPFCTIEPNTGVVMVPDQRLNVLAEMYHPKKVTPTTIEFVDIAGLVKGASRGEGLGNKFLSHIREVDAIVHVVRCFEDENIIHVDGTVDPGRDIETINLELIFSDMETVQRRKDKAEKNFRGGDKKAGAEAELAGKIYAHLESGKPARTYDADDEEKEIMNGWFLLTTKPVIYAANIAEDDIGKDESEIPFLKTVRSIAEGERAEMITISAAIEEDIAQMSPEEKAEFLEEMGIGQSGLDRLITACYRLLGLISFLTVGEDECRAWTIQNGTKAPQAAGKIHTDFEKGFIRAEVVPYETLVEQGSMAACREKGLIRSEGKDYVMKDGDVTLFRFNV
;
A
#
# COMPACT_ATOMS: atom_id res chain seq x y z
N MET A 1 -7.70 0.15 5.18
CA MET A 1 -6.45 0.86 4.91
C MET A 1 -6.53 1.44 3.53
N LYS A 2 -6.19 2.72 3.41
CA LYS A 2 -6.42 3.50 2.19
C LYS A 2 -5.08 3.92 1.59
N LEU A 3 -4.95 3.78 0.27
CA LEU A 3 -3.83 4.24 -0.52
C LEU A 3 -4.27 5.43 -1.36
N GLY A 4 -3.56 6.55 -1.27
CA GLY A 4 -3.84 7.73 -2.09
C GLY A 4 -3.11 7.66 -3.42
N VAL A 5 -3.84 7.68 -4.53
CA VAL A 5 -3.25 7.78 -5.86
C VAL A 5 -3.04 9.26 -6.19
N VAL A 6 -1.80 9.65 -6.36
CA VAL A 6 -1.40 11.04 -6.66
C VAL A 6 -0.61 11.12 -7.96
N GLY A 7 -0.57 12.28 -8.56
CA GLY A 7 0.21 12.56 -9.76
C GLY A 7 -0.17 13.91 -10.34
N LEU A 8 0.71 14.48 -11.15
CA LEU A 8 0.41 15.70 -11.92
C LEU A 8 -0.69 15.44 -12.96
N PRO A 9 -1.32 16.47 -13.51
CA PRO A 9 -2.26 16.28 -14.61
C PRO A 9 -1.61 15.58 -15.82
N ASN A 10 -2.38 14.73 -16.50
CA ASN A 10 -1.97 14.03 -17.73
C ASN A 10 -0.79 13.05 -17.60
N VAL A 11 -0.60 12.48 -16.40
CA VAL A 11 0.40 11.41 -16.15
C VAL A 11 -0.17 9.99 -16.28
N GLY A 12 -1.47 9.85 -16.58
CA GLY A 12 -2.18 8.56 -16.60
C GLY A 12 -2.84 8.17 -15.29
N LYS A 13 -2.92 9.10 -14.30
CA LYS A 13 -3.51 8.85 -12.99
C LYS A 13 -4.96 8.37 -13.09
N SER A 14 -5.81 9.05 -13.85
CA SER A 14 -7.23 8.68 -14.01
C SER A 14 -7.40 7.36 -14.77
N THR A 15 -6.58 7.10 -15.78
CA THR A 15 -6.54 5.82 -16.51
C THR A 15 -6.19 4.67 -15.57
N LEU A 16 -5.13 4.83 -14.76
CA LEU A 16 -4.77 3.83 -13.75
C LEU A 16 -5.88 3.65 -12.70
N PHE A 17 -6.51 4.72 -12.25
CA PHE A 17 -7.60 4.64 -11.29
C PHE A 17 -8.85 3.96 -11.88
N ASN A 18 -9.14 4.17 -13.17
CA ASN A 18 -10.19 3.44 -13.88
C ASN A 18 -9.87 1.94 -13.96
N ALA A 19 -8.62 1.57 -14.28
CA ALA A 19 -8.18 0.17 -14.26
C ALA A 19 -8.39 -0.45 -12.86
N ILE A 20 -8.04 0.26 -11.80
CA ILE A 20 -8.25 -0.14 -10.40
C ILE A 20 -9.76 -0.35 -10.14
N THR A 21 -10.61 0.62 -10.49
CA THR A 21 -12.06 0.54 -10.23
C THR A 21 -12.74 -0.54 -11.05
N ASN A 22 -12.35 -0.73 -12.31
CA ASN A 22 -12.88 -1.79 -13.16
C ASN A 22 -12.49 -3.18 -12.64
N ALA A 23 -11.24 -3.38 -12.23
CA ALA A 23 -10.80 -4.60 -11.55
C ALA A 23 -11.55 -4.80 -10.22
N GLY A 24 -11.93 -3.71 -9.55
CA GLY A 24 -12.71 -3.70 -8.31
C GLY A 24 -14.19 -4.03 -8.46
N ALA A 25 -14.78 -3.93 -9.66
CA ALA A 25 -16.18 -4.26 -9.88
C ALA A 25 -16.52 -5.72 -9.47
N GLN A 26 -15.54 -6.62 -9.55
CA GLN A 26 -15.67 -7.99 -9.03
C GLN A 26 -15.68 -8.06 -7.50
N ALA A 27 -15.10 -7.04 -6.82
CA ALA A 27 -15.05 -7.00 -5.36
C ALA A 27 -16.34 -6.47 -4.71
N GLU A 28 -17.22 -5.80 -5.45
CA GLU A 28 -18.51 -5.25 -4.94
C GLU A 28 -19.44 -6.30 -4.33
N ASN A 29 -19.30 -7.55 -4.74
CA ASN A 29 -20.09 -8.68 -4.23
C ASN A 29 -19.63 -9.19 -2.85
N TYR A 30 -18.54 -8.65 -2.30
CA TYR A 30 -18.03 -9.07 -1.00
C TYR A 30 -18.59 -8.20 0.14
N PRO A 31 -18.92 -8.78 1.32
CA PRO A 31 -19.42 -8.05 2.47
C PRO A 31 -18.41 -6.99 2.93
N PHE A 32 -18.89 -5.81 3.31
CA PHE A 32 -18.14 -4.66 3.85
C PHE A 32 -17.44 -3.73 2.84
N CYS A 33 -17.67 -3.87 1.54
CA CYS A 33 -17.27 -2.85 0.57
C CYS A 33 -18.29 -1.70 0.58
N THR A 34 -17.94 -0.58 1.18
CA THR A 34 -18.73 0.67 1.06
C THR A 34 -18.17 1.46 -0.12
N ILE A 35 -19.00 1.75 -1.11
CA ILE A 35 -18.60 2.55 -2.28
C ILE A 35 -18.66 4.03 -1.86
N GLU A 36 -17.51 4.63 -1.64
CA GLU A 36 -17.39 6.07 -1.51
C GLU A 36 -16.99 6.68 -2.87
N PRO A 37 -17.44 7.89 -3.21
CA PRO A 37 -16.98 8.58 -4.42
C PRO A 37 -15.45 8.67 -4.44
N ASN A 38 -14.84 8.40 -5.58
CA ASN A 38 -13.38 8.39 -5.79
C ASN A 38 -12.62 7.33 -4.95
N THR A 39 -13.27 6.25 -4.55
CA THR A 39 -12.64 5.10 -3.89
C THR A 39 -12.80 3.86 -4.74
N GLY A 40 -11.70 3.17 -5.03
CA GLY A 40 -11.67 1.85 -5.68
C GLY A 40 -11.24 0.78 -4.68
N VAL A 41 -12.05 -0.28 -4.53
CA VAL A 41 -11.71 -1.44 -3.70
C VAL A 41 -11.29 -2.57 -4.62
N VAL A 42 -10.09 -3.12 -4.43
CA VAL A 42 -9.58 -4.21 -5.27
C VAL A 42 -9.18 -5.42 -4.45
N MET A 43 -9.30 -6.58 -5.07
CA MET A 43 -8.82 -7.83 -4.49
C MET A 43 -7.29 -7.88 -4.54
N VAL A 44 -6.68 -8.36 -3.45
CA VAL A 44 -5.23 -8.62 -3.40
C VAL A 44 -4.99 -9.99 -4.04
N PRO A 45 -4.19 -10.05 -5.12
CA PRO A 45 -3.84 -11.32 -5.74
C PRO A 45 -3.10 -12.22 -4.75
N ASP A 46 -3.62 -13.42 -4.50
CA ASP A 46 -2.97 -14.42 -3.63
C ASP A 46 -3.16 -15.82 -4.22
N GLN A 47 -2.13 -16.32 -4.89
CA GLN A 47 -2.16 -17.64 -5.50
C GLN A 47 -2.34 -18.78 -4.48
N ARG A 48 -1.94 -18.55 -3.22
CA ARG A 48 -2.12 -19.55 -2.15
C ARG A 48 -3.60 -19.84 -1.93
N LEU A 49 -4.44 -18.81 -2.01
CA LEU A 49 -5.88 -18.96 -1.86
C LEU A 49 -6.50 -19.78 -3.00
N ASN A 50 -6.02 -19.60 -4.23
CA ASN A 50 -6.47 -20.37 -5.39
C ASN A 50 -6.11 -21.85 -5.25
N VAL A 51 -4.87 -22.17 -4.89
CA VAL A 51 -4.42 -23.56 -4.64
C VAL A 51 -5.23 -24.22 -3.52
N LEU A 52 -5.51 -23.49 -2.43
CA LEU A 52 -6.36 -24.01 -1.36
C LEU A 52 -7.81 -24.22 -1.80
N ALA A 53 -8.33 -23.35 -2.67
CA ALA A 53 -9.66 -23.52 -3.24
C ALA A 53 -9.75 -24.77 -4.13
N GLU A 54 -8.72 -25.07 -4.92
CA GLU A 54 -8.62 -26.31 -5.68
C GLU A 54 -8.51 -27.56 -4.80
N MET A 55 -7.85 -27.47 -3.64
CA MET A 55 -7.70 -28.60 -2.71
C MET A 55 -8.98 -28.90 -1.93
N TYR A 56 -9.73 -27.86 -1.53
CA TYR A 56 -10.88 -28.01 -0.62
C TYR A 56 -12.23 -27.93 -1.32
N HIS A 57 -12.27 -27.47 -2.59
CA HIS A 57 -13.51 -27.26 -3.35
C HIS A 57 -14.60 -26.53 -2.57
N PRO A 58 -14.30 -25.36 -1.97
CA PRO A 58 -15.23 -24.65 -1.11
C PRO A 58 -16.41 -24.10 -1.92
N LYS A 59 -17.54 -23.85 -1.25
CA LYS A 59 -18.68 -23.15 -1.86
C LYS A 59 -18.36 -21.69 -2.19
N LYS A 60 -17.39 -21.10 -1.47
CA LYS A 60 -17.00 -19.69 -1.61
C LYS A 60 -15.50 -19.51 -1.41
N VAL A 61 -14.90 -18.64 -2.23
CA VAL A 61 -13.53 -18.16 -2.09
C VAL A 61 -13.56 -16.67 -1.81
N THR A 62 -12.91 -16.21 -0.72
CA THR A 62 -12.93 -14.80 -0.33
C THR A 62 -11.50 -14.29 -0.18
N PRO A 63 -11.00 -13.50 -1.15
CA PRO A 63 -9.68 -12.86 -1.07
C PRO A 63 -9.71 -11.68 -0.09
N THR A 64 -8.53 -11.16 0.23
CA THR A 64 -8.38 -9.87 0.91
C THR A 64 -8.58 -8.72 -0.07
N THR A 65 -8.89 -7.53 0.46
CA THR A 65 -9.05 -6.32 -0.34
C THR A 65 -8.25 -5.16 0.23
N ILE A 66 -7.85 -4.22 -0.63
CA ILE A 66 -7.32 -2.91 -0.26
C ILE A 66 -8.09 -1.80 -0.97
N GLU A 67 -8.02 -0.59 -0.41
CA GLU A 67 -8.75 0.58 -0.91
C GLU A 67 -7.78 1.58 -1.53
N PHE A 68 -8.08 2.02 -2.74
CA PHE A 68 -7.41 3.13 -3.41
C PHE A 68 -8.34 4.34 -3.44
N VAL A 69 -7.78 5.51 -3.18
CA VAL A 69 -8.51 6.79 -3.21
C VAL A 69 -7.89 7.66 -4.30
N ASP A 70 -8.70 8.11 -5.26
CA ASP A 70 -8.24 9.09 -6.23
C ASP A 70 -8.11 10.46 -5.57
N ILE A 71 -6.88 10.93 -5.46
CA ILE A 71 -6.59 12.26 -4.92
C ILE A 71 -6.46 13.22 -6.10
N ALA A 72 -7.35 14.21 -6.16
CA ALA A 72 -7.36 15.21 -7.23
C ALA A 72 -5.97 15.79 -7.45
N GLY A 73 -5.60 15.92 -8.74
CA GLY A 73 -4.26 16.34 -9.14
C GLY A 73 -3.81 17.65 -8.49
N LEU A 74 -2.53 17.71 -8.15
CA LEU A 74 -1.90 18.89 -7.58
C LEU A 74 -1.81 20.00 -8.61
N VAL A 75 -2.20 21.21 -8.20
CA VAL A 75 -1.86 22.46 -8.90
C VAL A 75 -0.72 23.11 -8.12
N LYS A 76 0.33 23.56 -8.80
CA LYS A 76 1.48 24.28 -8.18
C LYS A 76 0.94 25.39 -7.25
N GLY A 77 1.47 25.49 -6.02
CA GLY A 77 1.05 26.46 -5.02
C GLY A 77 -0.03 25.97 -4.05
N ALA A 78 -0.28 24.67 -4.01
CA ALA A 78 -1.24 24.05 -3.10
C ALA A 78 -0.98 24.37 -1.61
N SER A 79 0.28 24.47 -1.21
CA SER A 79 0.70 24.81 0.15
C SER A 79 0.46 26.28 0.53
N ARG A 80 0.28 27.17 -0.47
CA ARG A 80 0.07 28.61 -0.23
C ARG A 80 -1.38 29.01 0.03
N GLY A 81 -2.30 28.04 0.21
CA GLY A 81 -3.63 28.29 0.76
C GLY A 81 -4.73 28.62 -0.23
N GLU A 82 -4.54 28.43 -1.53
CA GLU A 82 -5.60 28.62 -2.52
C GLU A 82 -6.42 27.33 -2.70
N GLY A 83 -7.62 27.31 -2.14
CA GLY A 83 -8.76 26.38 -2.32
C GLY A 83 -8.48 24.88 -2.62
N LEU A 84 -8.03 24.54 -3.81
CA LEU A 84 -7.81 23.16 -4.25
C LEU A 84 -6.60 22.50 -3.58
N GLY A 85 -5.56 23.27 -3.25
CA GLY A 85 -4.37 22.74 -2.59
C GLY A 85 -4.63 22.24 -1.17
N ASN A 86 -5.45 22.95 -0.41
CA ASN A 86 -5.83 22.51 0.94
C ASN A 86 -6.63 21.19 0.92
N LYS A 87 -7.46 20.98 -0.12
CA LYS A 87 -8.19 19.72 -0.30
C LYS A 87 -7.23 18.56 -0.61
N PHE A 88 -6.25 18.78 -1.50
CA PHE A 88 -5.21 17.79 -1.80
C PHE A 88 -4.47 17.36 -0.53
N LEU A 89 -3.94 18.31 0.24
CA LEU A 89 -3.24 18.02 1.49
C LEU A 89 -4.14 17.34 2.54
N SER A 90 -5.43 17.68 2.57
CA SER A 90 -6.41 17.01 3.46
C SER A 90 -6.58 15.54 3.08
N HIS A 91 -6.76 15.24 1.80
CA HIS A 91 -6.91 13.87 1.33
C HIS A 91 -5.65 13.04 1.58
N ILE A 92 -4.44 13.63 1.39
CA ILE A 92 -3.18 12.96 1.75
C ILE A 92 -3.14 12.62 3.25
N ARG A 93 -3.70 13.42 4.13
CA ARG A 93 -3.74 13.11 5.58
C ARG A 93 -4.57 11.87 5.88
N GLU A 94 -5.62 11.61 5.12
CA GLU A 94 -6.59 10.53 5.36
C GLU A 94 -6.14 9.16 4.88
N VAL A 95 -5.10 9.08 4.05
CA VAL A 95 -4.59 7.82 3.51
C VAL A 95 -3.39 7.31 4.30
N ASP A 96 -3.15 5.99 4.26
CA ASP A 96 -2.06 5.33 5.00
C ASP A 96 -0.73 5.34 4.23
N ALA A 97 -0.79 5.30 2.89
CA ALA A 97 0.38 5.35 2.00
C ALA A 97 0.00 6.02 0.67
N ILE A 98 1.01 6.33 -0.14
CA ILE A 98 0.88 7.07 -1.40
C ILE A 98 1.34 6.20 -2.56
N VAL A 99 0.52 6.13 -3.62
CA VAL A 99 0.90 5.67 -4.95
C VAL A 99 1.12 6.89 -5.82
N HIS A 100 2.38 7.18 -6.12
CA HIS A 100 2.75 8.33 -6.93
C HIS A 100 2.89 7.90 -8.39
N VAL A 101 1.91 8.26 -9.21
CA VAL A 101 1.93 8.00 -10.66
C VAL A 101 2.82 9.02 -11.34
N VAL A 102 3.83 8.54 -12.04
CA VAL A 102 4.85 9.34 -12.72
C VAL A 102 4.84 9.03 -14.20
N ARG A 103 4.73 10.05 -15.05
CA ARG A 103 4.75 9.88 -16.51
C ARG A 103 6.17 9.58 -16.98
N CYS A 104 6.33 8.42 -17.62
CA CYS A 104 7.59 7.94 -18.18
C CYS A 104 7.46 7.61 -19.68
N PHE A 105 6.62 8.34 -20.41
CA PHE A 105 6.41 8.18 -21.86
C PHE A 105 6.20 9.54 -22.53
N GLU A 106 6.53 9.62 -23.82
CA GLU A 106 6.22 10.75 -24.67
C GLU A 106 5.01 10.42 -25.56
N ASP A 107 4.10 11.37 -25.69
CA ASP A 107 2.95 11.31 -26.60
C ASP A 107 2.60 12.73 -27.03
N GLU A 108 2.62 12.98 -28.33
CA GLU A 108 2.36 14.30 -28.93
C GLU A 108 0.91 14.77 -28.72
N ASN A 109 -0.02 13.83 -28.50
CA ASN A 109 -1.44 14.12 -28.27
C ASN A 109 -1.75 14.42 -26.80
N ILE A 110 -0.84 14.11 -25.88
CA ILE A 110 -1.02 14.31 -24.43
C ILE A 110 -0.08 15.41 -23.95
N ILE A 111 -0.64 16.62 -23.79
CA ILE A 111 0.15 17.79 -23.37
C ILE A 111 0.60 17.61 -21.92
N HIS A 112 1.92 17.79 -21.66
CA HIS A 112 2.44 17.86 -20.31
C HIS A 112 2.23 19.28 -19.74
N VAL A 113 1.90 19.38 -18.43
CA VAL A 113 1.63 20.69 -17.76
C VAL A 113 2.82 21.67 -17.85
N ASP A 114 4.05 21.17 -17.82
CA ASP A 114 5.27 21.97 -17.93
C ASP A 114 5.89 21.94 -19.35
N GLY A 115 5.18 21.40 -20.34
CA GLY A 115 5.55 21.37 -21.76
C GLY A 115 6.51 20.24 -22.16
N THR A 116 7.26 19.66 -21.23
CA THR A 116 8.19 18.53 -21.47
C THR A 116 8.02 17.49 -20.39
N VAL A 117 8.22 16.21 -20.75
CA VAL A 117 8.22 15.10 -19.79
C VAL A 117 9.55 15.12 -19.01
N ASP A 118 9.47 15.23 -17.70
CA ASP A 118 10.61 15.16 -16.79
C ASP A 118 10.16 14.53 -15.46
N PRO A 119 10.31 13.20 -15.31
CA PRO A 119 9.87 12.49 -14.11
C PRO A 119 10.49 13.01 -12.80
N GLY A 120 11.75 13.47 -12.88
CA GLY A 120 12.44 14.01 -11.70
C GLY A 120 11.79 15.28 -11.19
N ARG A 121 11.56 16.25 -12.08
CA ARG A 121 10.85 17.50 -11.78
C ARG A 121 9.43 17.23 -11.29
N ASP A 122 8.72 16.28 -11.89
CA ASP A 122 7.34 15.96 -11.55
C ASP A 122 7.24 15.39 -10.14
N ILE A 123 8.15 14.48 -9.77
CA ILE A 123 8.26 13.95 -8.40
C ILE A 123 8.63 15.05 -7.41
N GLU A 124 9.64 15.86 -7.73
CA GLU A 124 10.08 16.97 -6.88
C GLU A 124 8.93 17.96 -6.63
N THR A 125 8.13 18.28 -7.64
CA THR A 125 6.99 19.19 -7.52
C THR A 125 6.01 18.74 -6.45
N ILE A 126 5.62 17.46 -6.45
CA ILE A 126 4.69 16.91 -5.45
C ILE A 126 5.38 16.83 -4.07
N ASN A 127 6.63 16.36 -4.01
CA ASN A 127 7.36 16.27 -2.75
C ASN A 127 7.52 17.63 -2.08
N LEU A 128 7.83 18.69 -2.82
CA LEU A 128 7.99 20.05 -2.27
C LEU A 128 6.69 20.60 -1.68
N GLU A 129 5.52 20.36 -2.29
CA GLU A 129 4.25 20.79 -1.72
C GLU A 129 3.94 20.09 -0.38
N LEU A 130 4.25 18.80 -0.28
CA LEU A 130 4.10 18.06 0.99
C LEU A 130 5.12 18.55 2.04
N ILE A 131 6.36 18.78 1.62
CA ILE A 131 7.44 19.30 2.48
C ILE A 131 7.06 20.67 3.05
N PHE A 132 6.57 21.61 2.25
CA PHE A 132 6.17 22.93 2.74
C PHE A 132 5.07 22.83 3.79
N SER A 133 4.05 21.97 3.58
CA SER A 133 3.02 21.71 4.58
C SER A 133 3.60 21.15 5.90
N ASP A 134 4.57 20.25 5.78
CA ASP A 134 5.21 19.65 6.96
C ASP A 134 6.12 20.65 7.67
N MET A 135 6.86 21.49 6.95
CA MET A 135 7.68 22.55 7.54
C MET A 135 6.86 23.47 8.44
N GLU A 136 5.66 23.88 7.99
CA GLU A 136 4.75 24.67 8.83
C GLU A 136 4.31 23.91 10.09
N THR A 137 4.06 22.62 9.96
CA THR A 137 3.65 21.77 11.08
C THR A 137 4.78 21.60 12.09
N VAL A 138 5.98 21.33 11.61
CA VAL A 138 7.19 21.16 12.43
C VAL A 138 7.58 22.46 13.11
N GLN A 139 7.49 23.60 12.41
CA GLN A 139 7.78 24.92 13.01
C GLN A 139 6.84 25.23 14.18
N ARG A 140 5.53 25.02 14.00
CA ARG A 140 4.55 25.23 15.09
C ARG A 140 4.81 24.33 16.29
N ARG A 141 5.24 23.08 16.06
CA ARG A 141 5.59 22.13 17.13
C ARG A 141 6.85 22.57 17.86
N LYS A 142 7.89 22.98 17.10
CA LYS A 142 9.15 23.53 17.65
C LYS A 142 8.88 24.69 18.58
N ASP A 143 8.12 25.70 18.13
CA ASP A 143 7.79 26.89 18.92
C ASP A 143 7.04 26.53 20.21
N LYS A 144 6.11 25.57 20.14
CA LYS A 144 5.36 25.07 21.29
C LYS A 144 6.27 24.32 22.26
N ALA A 145 7.12 23.42 21.75
CA ALA A 145 8.04 22.63 22.56
C ALA A 145 9.09 23.52 23.26
N GLU A 146 9.65 24.51 22.57
CA GLU A 146 10.57 25.49 23.15
C GLU A 146 9.90 26.30 24.30
N LYS A 147 8.64 26.70 24.11
CA LYS A 147 7.89 27.39 25.15
C LYS A 147 7.67 26.53 26.39
N ASN A 148 7.29 25.27 26.20
CA ASN A 148 7.08 24.30 27.28
C ASN A 148 8.40 24.00 28.02
N PHE A 149 9.50 23.84 27.29
CA PHE A 149 10.81 23.63 27.87
C PHE A 149 11.26 24.80 28.76
N ARG A 150 11.05 26.05 28.32
CA ARG A 150 11.28 27.25 29.15
C ARG A 150 10.37 27.27 30.39
N GLY A 151 9.21 26.65 30.31
CA GLY A 151 8.28 26.47 31.45
C GLY A 151 8.65 25.34 32.41
N GLY A 152 9.77 24.63 32.17
CA GLY A 152 10.32 23.57 33.05
C GLY A 152 10.01 22.14 32.64
N ASP A 153 9.35 21.92 31.51
CA ASP A 153 9.12 20.56 30.95
C ASP A 153 10.37 20.05 30.21
N LYS A 154 11.12 19.18 30.89
CA LYS A 154 12.37 18.60 30.33
C LYS A 154 12.14 17.75 29.09
N LYS A 155 10.99 17.07 28.96
CA LYS A 155 10.67 16.24 27.79
C LYS A 155 10.45 17.09 26.54
N ALA A 156 9.90 18.29 26.72
CA ALA A 156 9.73 19.21 25.60
C ALA A 156 11.06 19.69 24.99
N GLY A 157 12.19 19.57 25.72
CA GLY A 157 13.53 19.90 25.19
C GLY A 157 13.94 18.94 24.05
N ALA A 158 13.75 17.65 24.24
CA ALA A 158 14.05 16.65 23.19
C ALA A 158 13.14 16.81 21.95
N GLU A 159 11.85 17.11 22.16
CA GLU A 159 10.92 17.40 21.04
C GLU A 159 11.35 18.67 20.28
N ALA A 160 11.80 19.73 20.96
CA ALA A 160 12.25 20.96 20.31
C ALA A 160 13.53 20.75 19.50
N GLU A 161 14.49 19.96 20.02
CA GLU A 161 15.72 19.62 19.32
C GLU A 161 15.42 18.80 18.07
N LEU A 162 14.61 17.73 18.19
CA LEU A 162 14.20 16.90 17.06
C LEU A 162 13.46 17.72 16.01
N ALA A 163 12.55 18.60 16.41
CA ALA A 163 11.85 19.49 15.48
C ALA A 163 12.80 20.40 14.71
N GLY A 164 13.88 20.85 15.34
CA GLY A 164 14.95 21.59 14.66
C GLY A 164 15.68 20.77 13.60
N LYS A 165 16.01 19.51 13.91
CA LYS A 165 16.68 18.57 12.97
C LYS A 165 15.76 18.25 11.79
N ILE A 166 14.49 17.92 12.04
CA ILE A 166 13.51 17.60 10.99
C ILE A 166 13.23 18.82 10.11
N TYR A 167 13.11 20.02 10.70
CA TYR A 167 12.93 21.25 9.92
C TYR A 167 14.09 21.47 8.95
N ALA A 168 15.34 21.35 9.41
CA ALA A 168 16.51 21.50 8.56
C ALA A 168 16.58 20.41 7.46
N HIS A 169 16.16 19.18 7.76
CA HIS A 169 16.08 18.10 6.79
C HIS A 169 15.05 18.43 5.69
N LEU A 170 13.85 18.87 6.06
CA LEU A 170 12.80 19.29 5.12
C LEU A 170 13.24 20.51 4.30
N GLU A 171 13.88 21.51 4.92
CA GLU A 171 14.40 22.70 4.25
C GLU A 171 15.46 22.35 3.19
N SER A 172 16.18 21.23 3.34
CA SER A 172 17.09 20.71 2.32
C SER A 172 16.38 20.04 1.12
N GLY A 173 15.04 20.07 1.06
CA GLY A 173 14.23 19.47 0.00
C GLY A 173 14.02 17.96 0.16
N LYS A 174 14.32 17.39 1.33
CA LYS A 174 14.20 15.94 1.58
C LYS A 174 12.94 15.64 2.39
N PRO A 175 12.12 14.65 1.97
CA PRO A 175 10.95 14.23 2.73
C PRO A 175 11.33 13.59 4.07
N ALA A 176 10.48 13.75 5.10
CA ALA A 176 10.77 13.27 6.45
C ALA A 176 11.01 11.75 6.54
N ARG A 177 10.46 10.95 5.61
CA ARG A 177 10.69 9.50 5.52
C ARG A 177 12.16 9.14 5.24
N THR A 178 12.97 10.07 4.72
CA THR A 178 14.41 9.87 4.46
C THR A 178 15.31 10.26 5.62
N TYR A 179 14.74 10.83 6.70
CA TYR A 179 15.48 11.13 7.91
C TYR A 179 15.79 9.84 8.67
N ASP A 180 17.05 9.67 9.10
CA ASP A 180 17.48 8.48 9.81
C ASP A 180 17.25 8.66 11.32
N ALA A 181 15.99 8.50 11.73
CA ALA A 181 15.54 8.63 13.10
C ALA A 181 15.82 7.34 13.89
N ASP A 182 16.25 7.49 15.14
CA ASP A 182 16.25 6.38 16.10
C ASP A 182 14.84 6.04 16.58
N ASP A 183 14.69 5.02 17.43
CA ASP A 183 13.38 4.55 17.85
C ASP A 183 12.63 5.55 18.75
N GLU A 184 13.33 6.34 19.55
CA GLU A 184 12.73 7.39 20.39
C GLU A 184 12.28 8.57 19.51
N GLU A 185 13.10 8.97 18.55
CA GLU A 185 12.77 10.00 17.57
C GLU A 185 11.57 9.60 16.70
N LYS A 186 11.50 8.32 16.27
CA LYS A 186 10.35 7.78 15.53
C LYS A 186 9.07 7.85 16.34
N GLU A 187 9.10 7.48 17.64
CA GLU A 187 7.93 7.57 18.51
C GLU A 187 7.40 9.01 18.62
N ILE A 188 8.30 9.98 18.78
CA ILE A 188 7.95 11.41 18.81
C ILE A 188 7.37 11.86 17.45
N MET A 189 8.03 11.52 16.34
CA MET A 189 7.60 11.88 14.98
C MET A 189 6.25 11.30 14.61
N ASN A 190 5.93 10.09 15.04
CA ASN A 190 4.62 9.46 14.79
C ASN A 190 3.46 10.33 15.32
N GLY A 191 3.66 11.02 16.45
CA GLY A 191 2.68 11.96 17.00
C GLY A 191 2.54 13.27 16.21
N TRP A 192 3.35 13.51 15.18
CA TRP A 192 3.31 14.75 14.41
C TRP A 192 2.41 14.67 13.18
N PHE A 193 2.13 13.45 12.69
CA PHE A 193 1.30 13.19 11.51
C PHE A 193 1.78 13.94 10.27
N LEU A 194 3.09 13.91 10.02
CA LEU A 194 3.69 14.53 8.85
C LEU A 194 3.26 13.80 7.57
N LEU A 195 3.03 14.56 6.52
CA LEU A 195 2.64 14.01 5.20
C LEU A 195 3.79 13.26 4.55
N THR A 196 5.00 13.80 4.69
CA THR A 196 6.20 13.23 4.07
C THR A 196 6.80 12.05 4.86
N THR A 197 6.23 11.65 6.01
CA THR A 197 6.56 10.37 6.67
C THR A 197 5.81 9.19 6.05
N LYS A 198 4.72 9.46 5.31
CA LYS A 198 3.94 8.38 4.68
C LYS A 198 4.79 7.57 3.70
N PRO A 199 4.65 6.23 3.71
CA PRO A 199 5.28 5.38 2.72
C PRO A 199 4.80 5.72 1.31
N VAL A 200 5.70 5.58 0.31
CA VAL A 200 5.42 5.88 -1.09
C VAL A 200 5.83 4.71 -1.97
N ILE A 201 5.03 4.41 -2.98
CA ILE A 201 5.40 3.61 -4.15
C ILE A 201 5.32 4.53 -5.38
N TYR A 202 6.35 4.48 -6.22
CA TYR A 202 6.36 5.14 -7.51
C TYR A 202 5.80 4.21 -8.58
N ALA A 203 4.64 4.55 -9.15
CA ALA A 203 4.07 3.89 -10.31
C ALA A 203 4.58 4.59 -11.57
N ALA A 204 5.67 4.09 -12.14
CA ALA A 204 6.29 4.61 -13.36
C ALA A 204 5.44 4.19 -14.56
N ASN A 205 4.62 5.12 -15.08
CA ASN A 205 3.71 4.88 -16.18
C ASN A 205 4.44 5.02 -17.52
N ILE A 206 4.64 3.90 -18.23
CA ILE A 206 5.32 3.80 -19.51
C ILE A 206 4.35 3.69 -20.68
N ALA A 207 4.84 3.87 -21.91
CA ALA A 207 4.08 3.62 -23.13
C ALA A 207 3.73 2.12 -23.27
N GLU A 208 2.69 1.83 -24.04
CA GLU A 208 2.27 0.45 -24.35
C GLU A 208 3.38 -0.33 -25.07
N ASP A 209 4.05 0.31 -26.02
CA ASP A 209 5.15 -0.27 -26.80
C ASP A 209 6.42 -0.57 -25.99
N ASP A 210 6.48 -0.10 -24.74
CA ASP A 210 7.63 -0.30 -23.85
C ASP A 210 7.42 -1.49 -22.89
N ILE A 211 6.24 -2.12 -22.92
CA ILE A 211 5.99 -3.31 -22.09
C ILE A 211 6.88 -4.46 -22.57
N GLY A 212 7.49 -5.14 -21.62
CA GLY A 212 8.41 -6.27 -21.89
C GLY A 212 9.82 -5.86 -22.28
N LYS A 213 10.10 -4.57 -22.51
CA LYS A 213 11.47 -4.09 -22.71
C LYS A 213 12.26 -4.09 -21.40
N ASP A 214 13.59 -4.19 -21.55
CA ASP A 214 14.49 -3.99 -20.40
C ASP A 214 14.37 -2.54 -19.90
N GLU A 215 14.33 -2.36 -18.58
CA GLU A 215 14.22 -1.02 -17.99
C GLU A 215 15.32 -0.06 -18.41
N SER A 216 16.51 -0.57 -18.76
CA SER A 216 17.64 0.23 -19.25
C SER A 216 17.41 0.85 -20.63
N GLU A 217 16.45 0.33 -21.39
CA GLU A 217 16.07 0.83 -22.71
C GLU A 217 15.05 1.97 -22.62
N ILE A 218 14.46 2.20 -21.45
CA ILE A 218 13.46 3.24 -21.19
C ILE A 218 14.11 4.39 -20.41
N PRO A 219 14.47 5.50 -21.07
CA PRO A 219 15.34 6.54 -20.47
C PRO A 219 14.81 7.14 -19.16
N PHE A 220 13.49 7.32 -19.07
CA PHE A 220 12.85 7.95 -17.92
C PHE A 220 12.90 7.10 -16.63
N LEU A 221 12.93 5.77 -16.76
CA LEU A 221 12.90 4.87 -15.60
C LEU A 221 14.14 5.01 -14.72
N LYS A 222 15.30 5.27 -15.30
CA LYS A 222 16.55 5.46 -14.56
C LYS A 222 16.43 6.59 -13.51
N THR A 223 15.79 7.70 -13.89
CA THR A 223 15.59 8.84 -12.99
C THR A 223 14.65 8.47 -11.85
N VAL A 224 13.50 7.86 -12.15
CA VAL A 224 12.53 7.45 -11.13
C VAL A 224 13.13 6.42 -10.18
N ARG A 225 13.88 5.44 -10.70
CA ARG A 225 14.56 4.41 -9.89
C ARG A 225 15.57 5.03 -8.95
N SER A 226 16.41 5.96 -9.44
CA SER A 226 17.41 6.65 -8.59
C SER A 226 16.75 7.41 -7.44
N ILE A 227 15.61 8.06 -7.69
CA ILE A 227 14.86 8.77 -6.65
C ILE A 227 14.26 7.77 -5.66
N ALA A 228 13.62 6.71 -6.15
CA ALA A 228 13.02 5.69 -5.32
C ALA A 228 14.05 5.04 -4.39
N GLU A 229 15.22 4.66 -4.91
CA GLU A 229 16.33 4.11 -4.11
C GLU A 229 16.80 5.09 -3.05
N GLY A 230 16.97 6.38 -3.42
CA GLY A 230 17.36 7.44 -2.49
C GLY A 230 16.35 7.66 -1.35
N GLU A 231 15.08 7.37 -1.60
CA GLU A 231 14.00 7.47 -0.63
C GLU A 231 13.66 6.14 0.07
N ARG A 232 14.37 5.07 -0.25
CA ARG A 232 14.06 3.69 0.20
C ARG A 232 12.63 3.27 -0.18
N ALA A 233 12.12 3.78 -1.30
CA ALA A 233 10.81 3.49 -1.85
C ALA A 233 10.91 2.44 -2.96
N GLU A 234 9.80 1.76 -3.24
CA GLU A 234 9.70 0.81 -4.36
C GLU A 234 9.20 1.53 -5.61
N MET A 235 9.69 1.11 -6.78
CA MET A 235 9.21 1.54 -8.08
C MET A 235 8.58 0.35 -8.81
N ILE A 236 7.37 0.52 -9.29
CA ILE A 236 6.66 -0.44 -10.15
C ILE A 236 6.47 0.19 -11.51
N THR A 237 6.94 -0.49 -12.55
CA THR A 237 6.70 -0.11 -13.94
C THR A 237 5.34 -0.64 -14.37
N ILE A 238 4.51 0.25 -14.94
CA ILE A 238 3.13 -0.05 -15.35
C ILE A 238 2.78 0.72 -16.63
N SER A 239 1.96 0.16 -17.50
CA SER A 239 1.27 0.92 -18.54
C SER A 239 -0.20 1.05 -18.16
N ALA A 240 -0.60 2.25 -17.78
CA ALA A 240 -1.98 2.49 -17.31
C ALA A 240 -3.03 2.19 -18.41
N ALA A 241 -2.69 2.40 -19.69
CA ALA A 241 -3.57 2.10 -20.82
C ALA A 241 -3.79 0.58 -20.95
N ILE A 242 -2.72 -0.20 -20.96
CA ILE A 242 -2.82 -1.67 -21.00
C ILE A 242 -3.56 -2.23 -19.79
N GLU A 243 -3.35 -1.67 -18.59
CA GLU A 243 -4.08 -2.13 -17.40
C GLU A 243 -5.59 -1.81 -17.48
N GLU A 244 -5.96 -0.70 -18.11
CA GLU A 244 -7.37 -0.37 -18.34
C GLU A 244 -8.03 -1.35 -19.32
N ASP A 245 -7.30 -1.81 -20.36
CA ASP A 245 -7.76 -2.84 -21.29
C ASP A 245 -7.86 -4.22 -20.60
N ILE A 246 -6.81 -4.63 -19.87
CA ILE A 246 -6.80 -5.90 -19.11
C ILE A 246 -7.95 -5.96 -18.10
N ALA A 247 -8.29 -4.84 -17.45
CA ALA A 247 -9.36 -4.78 -16.46
C ALA A 247 -10.76 -5.07 -17.05
N GLN A 248 -10.92 -5.02 -18.37
CA GLN A 248 -12.17 -5.31 -19.08
C GLN A 248 -12.22 -6.76 -19.60
N MET A 249 -11.11 -7.50 -19.53
CA MET A 249 -10.99 -8.87 -20.04
C MET A 249 -11.58 -9.88 -19.05
N SER A 250 -12.06 -11.03 -19.57
CA SER A 250 -12.34 -12.19 -18.73
C SER A 250 -11.03 -12.78 -18.17
N PRO A 251 -11.07 -13.60 -17.11
CA PRO A 251 -9.88 -14.23 -16.57
C PRO A 251 -9.09 -15.05 -17.60
N GLU A 252 -9.78 -15.73 -18.52
CA GLU A 252 -9.21 -16.52 -19.59
C GLU A 252 -8.49 -15.63 -20.62
N GLU A 253 -9.14 -14.56 -21.09
CA GLU A 253 -8.58 -13.58 -22.02
C GLU A 253 -7.36 -12.87 -21.41
N LYS A 254 -7.45 -12.50 -20.10
CA LYS A 254 -6.33 -11.92 -19.36
C LYS A 254 -5.11 -12.86 -19.36
N ALA A 255 -5.33 -14.14 -19.09
CA ALA A 255 -4.25 -15.14 -19.05
C ALA A 255 -3.57 -15.29 -20.41
N GLU A 256 -4.35 -15.42 -21.50
CA GLU A 256 -3.85 -15.51 -22.87
C GLU A 256 -3.07 -14.25 -23.26
N PHE A 257 -3.60 -13.08 -22.96
CA PHE A 257 -2.95 -11.79 -23.24
C PHE A 257 -1.61 -11.63 -22.52
N LEU A 258 -1.54 -11.98 -21.23
CA LEU A 258 -0.30 -11.91 -20.45
C LEU A 258 0.75 -12.89 -20.99
N GLU A 259 0.34 -14.09 -21.41
CA GLU A 259 1.23 -15.08 -22.03
C GLU A 259 1.76 -14.59 -23.38
N GLU A 260 0.91 -14.01 -24.24
CA GLU A 260 1.31 -13.42 -25.53
C GLU A 260 2.32 -12.29 -25.36
N MET A 261 2.11 -11.44 -24.35
CA MET A 261 3.02 -10.34 -24.01
C MET A 261 4.31 -10.81 -23.32
N GLY A 262 4.42 -12.10 -22.96
CA GLY A 262 5.58 -12.65 -22.25
C GLY A 262 5.74 -12.15 -20.81
N ILE A 263 4.65 -11.69 -20.19
CA ILE A 263 4.63 -11.18 -18.81
C ILE A 263 3.84 -12.16 -17.92
N GLY A 264 4.42 -12.52 -16.78
CA GLY A 264 3.79 -13.51 -15.88
C GLY A 264 2.67 -12.92 -14.99
N GLN A 265 2.60 -11.60 -14.86
CA GLN A 265 1.64 -10.90 -14.00
C GLN A 265 1.45 -9.47 -14.49
N SER A 266 0.22 -8.93 -14.41
CA SER A 266 -0.06 -7.56 -14.81
C SER A 266 0.67 -6.55 -13.91
N GLY A 267 0.91 -5.35 -14.41
CA GLY A 267 1.50 -4.26 -13.64
C GLY A 267 0.61 -3.86 -12.46
N LEU A 268 -0.71 -3.88 -12.64
CA LEU A 268 -1.68 -3.59 -11.59
C LEU A 268 -1.63 -4.64 -10.48
N ASP A 269 -1.58 -5.93 -10.81
CA ASP A 269 -1.47 -7.00 -9.80
C ASP A 269 -0.17 -6.87 -8.99
N ARG A 270 0.95 -6.52 -9.65
CA ARG A 270 2.24 -6.24 -8.99
C ARG A 270 2.14 -5.01 -8.08
N LEU A 271 1.50 -3.94 -8.55
CA LEU A 271 1.29 -2.72 -7.77
C LEU A 271 0.45 -3.00 -6.52
N ILE A 272 -0.66 -3.72 -6.65
CA ILE A 272 -1.54 -4.10 -5.53
C ILE A 272 -0.76 -4.90 -4.49
N THR A 273 0.00 -5.90 -4.93
CA THR A 273 0.82 -6.73 -4.04
C THR A 273 1.91 -5.93 -3.32
N ALA A 274 2.58 -5.03 -4.04
CA ALA A 274 3.58 -4.14 -3.47
C ALA A 274 2.98 -3.16 -2.45
N CYS A 275 1.79 -2.60 -2.75
CA CYS A 275 1.05 -1.74 -1.83
C CYS A 275 0.64 -2.47 -0.55
N TYR A 276 0.20 -3.73 -0.66
CA TYR A 276 -0.16 -4.56 0.48
C TYR A 276 1.04 -4.76 1.42
N ARG A 277 2.20 -5.08 0.84
CA ARG A 277 3.47 -5.20 1.56
C ARG A 277 3.95 -3.89 2.16
N LEU A 278 3.84 -2.76 1.42
CA LEU A 278 4.21 -1.41 1.88
C LEU A 278 3.44 -1.02 3.15
N LEU A 279 2.17 -1.39 3.22
CA LEU A 279 1.32 -1.15 4.39
C LEU A 279 1.66 -2.08 5.58
N GLY A 280 2.67 -2.95 5.45
CA GLY A 280 3.03 -3.92 6.48
C GLY A 280 1.94 -4.96 6.72
N LEU A 281 1.13 -5.25 5.70
CA LEU A 281 0.04 -6.23 5.79
C LEU A 281 0.52 -7.63 5.45
N ILE A 282 -0.06 -8.59 6.14
CA ILE A 282 0.09 -10.02 5.87
C ILE A 282 -1.28 -10.70 5.87
N SER A 283 -1.35 -11.88 5.26
CA SER A 283 -2.57 -12.67 5.22
C SER A 283 -2.39 -13.99 5.97
N PHE A 284 -3.29 -14.29 6.89
CA PHE A 284 -3.50 -15.67 7.32
C PHE A 284 -4.72 -16.25 6.59
N LEU A 285 -4.78 -17.57 6.48
CA LEU A 285 -5.75 -18.28 5.68
C LEU A 285 -6.62 -19.18 6.55
N THR A 286 -7.89 -19.31 6.19
CA THR A 286 -8.80 -20.31 6.75
C THR A 286 -9.34 -21.17 5.64
N VAL A 287 -9.44 -22.47 5.86
CA VAL A 287 -9.91 -23.45 4.88
C VAL A 287 -11.07 -24.27 5.44
N GLY A 288 -12.09 -24.49 4.63
CA GLY A 288 -13.24 -25.28 4.95
C GLY A 288 -14.11 -25.57 3.74
N GLU A 289 -15.09 -26.47 3.86
CA GLU A 289 -16.02 -26.82 2.79
C GLU A 289 -16.95 -25.66 2.41
N ASP A 290 -17.24 -24.77 3.35
CA ASP A 290 -18.11 -23.63 3.09
C ASP A 290 -17.33 -22.44 2.50
N GLU A 291 -16.13 -22.18 3.02
CA GLU A 291 -15.32 -21.02 2.59
C GLU A 291 -13.83 -21.28 2.74
N CYS A 292 -13.05 -20.94 1.71
CA CYS A 292 -11.63 -20.65 1.80
C CYS A 292 -11.45 -19.13 1.79
N ARG A 293 -10.74 -18.60 2.80
CA ARG A 293 -10.63 -17.13 2.94
C ARG A 293 -9.26 -16.69 3.39
N ALA A 294 -8.80 -15.58 2.80
CA ALA A 294 -7.64 -14.83 3.25
C ALA A 294 -8.08 -13.67 4.16
N TRP A 295 -7.36 -13.47 5.26
CA TRP A 295 -7.65 -12.47 6.29
C TRP A 295 -6.50 -11.50 6.45
N THR A 296 -6.76 -10.22 6.28
CA THR A 296 -5.74 -9.17 6.43
C THR A 296 -5.47 -8.85 7.88
N ILE A 297 -4.20 -8.87 8.27
CA ILE A 297 -3.70 -8.39 9.55
C ILE A 297 -2.42 -7.59 9.36
N GLN A 298 -2.05 -6.78 10.35
CA GLN A 298 -0.74 -6.15 10.41
C GLN A 298 0.34 -7.19 10.75
N ASN A 299 1.50 -7.08 10.14
CA ASN A 299 2.67 -7.85 10.57
C ASN A 299 2.96 -7.56 12.05
N GLY A 300 3.23 -8.60 12.83
CA GLY A 300 3.36 -8.50 14.29
C GLY A 300 2.07 -8.72 15.09
N THR A 301 0.92 -8.91 14.42
CA THR A 301 -0.36 -9.21 15.09
C THR A 301 -0.30 -10.56 15.78
N LYS A 302 -0.74 -10.62 17.05
CA LYS A 302 -0.84 -11.87 17.82
C LYS A 302 -2.12 -12.65 17.49
N ALA A 303 -2.10 -13.96 17.77
CA ALA A 303 -3.20 -14.88 17.45
C ALA A 303 -4.58 -14.46 17.98
N PRO A 304 -4.76 -13.93 19.20
CA PRO A 304 -6.08 -13.47 19.67
C PRO A 304 -6.65 -12.32 18.80
N GLN A 305 -5.81 -11.32 18.46
CA GLN A 305 -6.23 -10.19 17.63
C GLN A 305 -6.52 -10.64 16.19
N ALA A 306 -5.77 -11.62 15.66
CA ALA A 306 -6.04 -12.23 14.37
C ALA A 306 -7.40 -12.96 14.39
N ALA A 307 -7.70 -13.72 15.45
CA ALA A 307 -9.01 -14.35 15.66
C ALA A 307 -10.14 -13.32 15.70
N GLY A 308 -9.88 -12.14 16.29
CA GLY A 308 -10.79 -11.00 16.33
C GLY A 308 -11.16 -10.44 14.97
N LYS A 309 -10.33 -10.62 13.95
CA LYS A 309 -10.66 -10.27 12.55
C LYS A 309 -11.79 -11.13 11.99
N ILE A 310 -11.93 -12.36 12.46
CA ILE A 310 -13.03 -13.25 12.07
C ILE A 310 -14.31 -12.83 12.82
N HIS A 311 -14.22 -12.74 14.15
CA HIS A 311 -15.32 -12.31 15.00
C HIS A 311 -14.80 -11.86 16.37
N THR A 312 -15.41 -10.84 16.97
CA THR A 312 -15.00 -10.32 18.29
C THR A 312 -15.07 -11.36 19.40
N ASP A 313 -16.00 -12.33 19.32
CA ASP A 313 -16.10 -13.41 20.30
C ASP A 313 -14.93 -14.39 20.21
N PHE A 314 -14.31 -14.54 19.02
CA PHE A 314 -13.11 -15.38 18.86
C PHE A 314 -11.92 -14.78 19.60
N GLU A 315 -11.79 -13.45 19.61
CA GLU A 315 -10.76 -12.76 20.38
C GLU A 315 -10.99 -12.89 21.87
N LYS A 316 -12.21 -12.61 22.33
CA LYS A 316 -12.57 -12.64 23.76
C LYS A 316 -12.47 -14.06 24.36
N GLY A 317 -12.97 -15.04 23.63
CA GLY A 317 -12.99 -16.44 24.02
C GLY A 317 -11.76 -17.23 23.58
N PHE A 318 -10.70 -16.59 23.08
CA PHE A 318 -9.53 -17.27 22.52
C PHE A 318 -8.90 -18.28 23.48
N ILE A 319 -8.76 -19.53 23.03
CA ILE A 319 -8.10 -20.61 23.75
C ILE A 319 -6.72 -20.87 23.12
N ARG A 320 -6.68 -21.20 21.83
CA ARG A 320 -5.48 -21.48 21.05
C ARG A 320 -5.73 -21.37 19.56
N ALA A 321 -4.67 -21.25 18.77
CA ALA A 321 -4.66 -21.38 17.33
C ALA A 321 -4.02 -22.72 16.92
N GLU A 322 -4.69 -23.50 16.08
CA GLU A 322 -4.10 -24.65 15.38
C GLU A 322 -3.56 -24.14 14.06
N VAL A 323 -2.24 -24.12 13.90
CA VAL A 323 -1.55 -23.45 12.79
C VAL A 323 -0.73 -24.43 11.99
N VAL A 324 -0.86 -24.36 10.65
CA VAL A 324 -0.02 -25.07 9.68
C VAL A 324 0.47 -24.06 8.65
N PRO A 325 1.78 -23.98 8.33
CA PRO A 325 2.25 -23.19 7.21
C PRO A 325 1.62 -23.65 5.90
N TYR A 326 1.30 -22.70 5.01
CA TYR A 326 0.68 -22.99 3.71
C TYR A 326 1.45 -24.08 2.93
N GLU A 327 2.77 -23.94 2.81
CA GLU A 327 3.61 -24.88 2.06
C GLU A 327 3.50 -26.31 2.64
N THR A 328 3.49 -26.42 3.97
CA THR A 328 3.34 -27.71 4.65
C THR A 328 1.97 -28.33 4.36
N LEU A 329 0.91 -27.52 4.38
CA LEU A 329 -0.45 -27.99 4.07
C LEU A 329 -0.56 -28.52 2.64
N VAL A 330 -0.02 -27.78 1.67
CA VAL A 330 -0.01 -28.17 0.25
C VAL A 330 0.77 -29.47 0.05
N GLU A 331 1.96 -29.58 0.66
CA GLU A 331 2.80 -30.78 0.58
C GLU A 331 2.09 -32.03 1.15
N GLN A 332 1.33 -31.87 2.23
CA GLN A 332 0.63 -32.99 2.86
C GLN A 332 -0.76 -33.26 2.25
N GLY A 333 -1.30 -32.35 1.47
CA GLY A 333 -2.58 -32.48 0.77
C GLY A 333 -3.83 -32.29 1.60
N SER A 334 -3.76 -32.27 2.95
CA SER A 334 -4.93 -32.01 3.80
C SER A 334 -4.57 -31.69 5.25
N MET A 335 -5.47 -30.98 5.96
CA MET A 335 -5.36 -30.78 7.42
C MET A 335 -5.39 -32.09 8.20
N ALA A 336 -6.10 -33.11 7.72
CA ALA A 336 -6.14 -34.44 8.36
C ALA A 336 -4.75 -35.11 8.30
N ALA A 337 -4.11 -35.11 7.15
CA ALA A 337 -2.75 -35.64 6.98
C ALA A 337 -1.71 -34.87 7.84
N CYS A 338 -1.83 -33.54 7.92
CA CYS A 338 -1.00 -32.73 8.82
C CYS A 338 -1.19 -33.12 10.28
N ARG A 339 -2.42 -33.43 10.68
CA ARG A 339 -2.73 -33.86 12.07
C ARG A 339 -2.15 -35.23 12.39
N GLU A 340 -2.30 -36.21 11.49
CA GLU A 340 -1.73 -37.57 11.65
C GLU A 340 -0.21 -37.54 11.78
N LYS A 341 0.45 -36.62 11.08
CA LYS A 341 1.90 -36.45 11.11
C LYS A 341 2.40 -35.52 12.22
N GLY A 342 1.51 -34.97 13.04
CA GLY A 342 1.87 -34.04 14.13
C GLY A 342 2.42 -32.69 13.67
N LEU A 343 2.09 -32.25 12.45
CA LEU A 343 2.57 -31.01 11.84
C LEU A 343 1.72 -29.78 12.21
N ILE A 344 0.56 -29.98 12.85
CA ILE A 344 -0.27 -28.90 13.36
C ILE A 344 0.33 -28.39 14.66
N ARG A 345 0.74 -27.15 14.68
CA ARG A 345 1.21 -26.46 15.88
C ARG A 345 0.03 -25.93 16.67
N SER A 346 0.07 -26.12 17.99
CA SER A 346 -0.90 -25.54 18.91
C SER A 346 -0.29 -24.31 19.56
N GLU A 347 -0.72 -23.13 19.14
CA GLU A 347 -0.14 -21.85 19.50
C GLU A 347 -1.02 -21.09 20.50
N GLY A 348 -0.39 -20.47 21.49
CA GLY A 348 -1.05 -19.70 22.55
C GLY A 348 -1.24 -18.22 22.20
N LYS A 349 -1.63 -17.44 23.22
CA LYS A 349 -1.96 -16.01 23.09
C LYS A 349 -0.80 -15.13 22.61
N ASP A 350 0.44 -15.54 22.86
CA ASP A 350 1.62 -14.75 22.48
C ASP A 350 2.18 -15.07 21.10
N TYR A 351 1.57 -16.02 20.38
CA TYR A 351 1.98 -16.35 19.04
C TYR A 351 1.76 -15.18 18.10
N VAL A 352 2.83 -14.75 17.44
CA VAL A 352 2.80 -13.75 16.37
C VAL A 352 2.51 -14.45 15.07
N MET A 353 1.39 -14.09 14.42
CA MET A 353 0.96 -14.67 13.15
C MET A 353 1.99 -14.40 12.07
N LYS A 354 2.15 -15.38 11.17
CA LYS A 354 3.00 -15.28 10.00
C LYS A 354 2.17 -15.24 8.73
N ASP A 355 2.73 -14.60 7.69
CA ASP A 355 2.10 -14.60 6.38
C ASP A 355 2.00 -16.04 5.83
N GLY A 356 0.81 -16.42 5.35
CA GLY A 356 0.54 -17.76 4.87
C GLY A 356 0.23 -18.82 5.96
N ASP A 357 0.09 -18.43 7.23
CA ASP A 357 -0.41 -19.36 8.25
C ASP A 357 -1.84 -19.80 7.93
N VAL A 358 -2.05 -21.10 7.71
CA VAL A 358 -3.39 -21.69 7.62
C VAL A 358 -3.85 -22.05 9.03
N THR A 359 -4.94 -21.43 9.48
CA THR A 359 -5.25 -21.38 10.91
C THR A 359 -6.68 -21.78 11.21
N LEU A 360 -6.85 -22.59 12.30
CA LEU A 360 -8.14 -22.85 12.94
C LEU A 360 -8.09 -22.36 14.39
N PHE A 361 -8.88 -21.34 14.70
CA PHE A 361 -8.97 -20.83 16.07
C PHE A 361 -9.93 -21.66 16.92
N ARG A 362 -9.49 -22.00 18.13
CA ARG A 362 -10.32 -22.61 19.16
C ARG A 362 -10.67 -21.55 20.20
N PHE A 363 -11.94 -21.40 20.44
CA PHE A 363 -12.46 -20.39 21.36
C PHE A 363 -13.63 -20.96 22.15
N ASN A 364 -13.93 -20.31 23.27
CA ASN A 364 -15.11 -20.62 24.10
C ASN A 364 -15.82 -19.30 24.43
N VAL A 365 -17.13 -19.24 24.19
CA VAL A 365 -17.97 -18.06 24.43
C VAL A 365 -18.84 -18.31 25.63
#